data_f94ba98563b73008e9c91c832666abd5
#
_entry.id   f94ba98563b73008e9c91c832666abd5
#
_cell.length_a   1.000
_cell.length_b   1.000
_cell.length_c   1.000
_cell.angle_alpha   90.00
_cell.angle_beta   90.00
_cell.angle_gamma   90.00
#
_symmetry.space_group_name_H-M   'P 1'
#
loop_
_entity.id
_entity.type
_entity.pdbx_description
1 polymer ?
#
loop_
_entity_poly.entity_id
_entity_poly.type
_entity_poly.pdbx_seq_one_letter_code
_entity_poly.pdbx_strand_id
1 'polypeptide(L)'
;MKGKKWCLQSNPGGACFGEIALLDKEPRSASVATLEKTELLIIYRDHFMDLLDNHPELARSLIRSLVHMVRRLTKNVESLALKDVYCRIVDVLERRSMAEDDVHVVNERLTHQLVADMIGASREMVSRIMSDLVKGDYISVTSEQIRINRRLPSGW
;
A
#
# COMPACT_ATOMS: atom_id res chain seq x y z
N MET A 1 -6.60 -16.53 -17.39
CA MET A 1 -6.52 -15.08 -17.24
C MET A 1 -5.52 -14.75 -16.15
N LYS A 2 -4.40 -14.08 -16.44
CA LYS A 2 -3.50 -13.55 -15.39
C LYS A 2 -4.21 -12.37 -14.74
N GLY A 3 -4.75 -12.56 -13.54
CA GLY A 3 -5.40 -11.49 -12.79
C GLY A 3 -4.41 -10.36 -12.52
N LYS A 4 -4.83 -9.12 -12.71
CA LYS A 4 -4.05 -7.95 -12.31
C LYS A 4 -3.81 -8.02 -10.80
N LYS A 5 -2.55 -7.97 -10.39
CA LYS A 5 -2.19 -7.86 -8.98
C LYS A 5 -2.26 -6.39 -8.58
N TRP A 6 -2.92 -6.11 -7.47
CA TRP A 6 -2.98 -4.78 -6.88
C TRP A 6 -2.39 -4.87 -5.47
N CYS A 7 -1.42 -4.04 -5.16
CA CYS A 7 -0.95 -3.90 -3.80
C CYS A 7 -1.83 -2.89 -3.06
N LEU A 8 -2.89 -3.38 -2.42
CA LEU A 8 -3.78 -2.52 -1.63
C LEU A 8 -3.16 -2.13 -0.29
N GLN A 9 -2.25 -2.93 0.23
CA GLN A 9 -1.60 -2.70 1.52
C GLN A 9 -0.38 -3.61 1.68
N SER A 10 0.72 -3.08 2.23
CA SER A 10 1.70 -3.86 2.96
C SER A 10 1.26 -3.89 4.43
N ASN A 11 0.99 -5.07 4.96
CA ASN A 11 0.59 -5.23 6.35
C ASN A 11 1.84 -5.49 7.21
N PRO A 12 2.10 -4.65 8.22
CA PRO A 12 3.14 -4.92 9.20
C PRO A 12 2.79 -6.15 10.05
N GLY A 13 3.73 -6.67 10.78
CA GLY A 13 3.50 -7.77 11.72
C GLY A 13 2.33 -7.47 12.68
N GLY A 14 1.50 -8.47 12.95
CA GLY A 14 0.31 -8.36 13.79
C GLY A 14 -0.95 -7.82 13.09
N ALA A 15 -0.90 -7.56 11.77
CA ALA A 15 -2.08 -7.13 11.03
C ALA A 15 -3.01 -8.31 10.71
N CYS A 16 -4.32 -8.07 10.77
CA CYS A 16 -5.36 -9.01 10.37
C CYS A 16 -5.77 -8.75 8.92
N PHE A 17 -6.06 -9.81 8.16
CA PHE A 17 -6.61 -9.71 6.82
C PHE A 17 -7.56 -10.88 6.51
N GLY A 18 -8.47 -10.68 5.57
CA GLY A 18 -9.46 -11.67 5.16
C GLY A 18 -10.68 -11.74 6.09
N GLU A 19 -10.82 -10.78 7.01
CA GLU A 19 -11.93 -10.63 7.94
C GLU A 19 -13.27 -10.40 7.23
N ILE A 20 -13.27 -9.72 6.09
CA ILE A 20 -14.47 -9.37 5.33
C ILE A 20 -15.27 -10.64 4.99
N ALA A 21 -14.63 -11.62 4.38
CA ALA A 21 -15.27 -12.89 4.02
C ALA A 21 -15.75 -13.72 5.22
N LEU A 22 -15.24 -13.46 6.42
CA LEU A 22 -15.75 -14.05 7.66
C LEU A 22 -17.02 -13.36 8.13
N LEU A 23 -17.18 -12.07 7.87
CA LEU A 23 -18.33 -11.27 8.28
C LEU A 23 -19.52 -11.43 7.32
N ASP A 24 -19.30 -11.28 6.02
CA ASP A 24 -20.36 -11.23 5.00
C ASP A 24 -20.74 -12.58 4.38
N LYS A 25 -19.98 -13.64 4.66
CA LYS A 25 -20.13 -14.99 4.09
C LYS A 25 -19.88 -15.09 2.58
N GLU A 26 -19.31 -14.04 2.01
CA GLU A 26 -18.96 -14.01 0.59
C GLU A 26 -17.57 -14.63 0.32
N PRO A 27 -17.25 -14.99 -0.91
CA PRO A 27 -15.91 -15.44 -1.28
C PRO A 27 -14.83 -14.39 -0.95
N ARG A 28 -13.59 -14.85 -0.81
CA ARG A 28 -12.44 -13.94 -0.61
C ARG A 28 -12.39 -12.87 -1.71
N SER A 29 -12.39 -11.61 -1.32
CA SER A 29 -12.36 -10.46 -2.24
C SER A 29 -11.03 -10.32 -2.98
N ALA A 30 -9.94 -10.87 -2.43
CA ALA A 30 -8.61 -10.82 -3.03
C ALA A 30 -7.74 -11.99 -2.59
N SER A 31 -6.73 -12.30 -3.40
CA SER A 31 -5.62 -13.17 -3.01
C SER A 31 -4.55 -12.36 -2.29
N VAL A 32 -3.95 -12.95 -1.26
CA VAL A 32 -2.83 -12.37 -0.52
C VAL A 32 -1.57 -13.15 -0.83
N ALA A 33 -0.46 -12.46 -1.06
CA ALA A 33 0.87 -13.04 -1.22
C ALA A 33 1.85 -12.32 -0.30
N THR A 34 2.68 -13.09 0.40
CA THR A 34 3.77 -12.53 1.21
C THR A 34 4.93 -12.10 0.32
N LEU A 35 5.61 -11.01 0.69
CA LEU A 35 6.79 -10.52 -0.01
C LEU A 35 8.08 -11.13 0.55
N GLU A 36 8.00 -11.65 1.77
CA GLU A 36 9.09 -12.30 2.50
C GLU A 36 8.56 -13.47 3.32
N LYS A 37 9.45 -14.25 3.94
CA LYS A 37 9.06 -15.35 4.84
C LYS A 37 8.26 -14.80 6.01
N THR A 38 7.01 -15.25 6.15
CA THR A 38 6.03 -14.70 7.10
C THR A 38 5.36 -15.82 7.86
N GLU A 39 5.20 -15.66 9.17
CA GLU A 39 4.38 -16.54 10.00
C GLU A 39 2.95 -16.01 10.05
N LEU A 40 1.97 -16.92 9.88
CA LEU A 40 0.55 -16.60 9.87
C LEU A 40 -0.17 -17.40 10.93
N LEU A 41 -0.99 -16.72 11.75
CA LEU A 41 -1.96 -17.33 12.63
C LEU A 41 -3.31 -17.42 11.92
N ILE A 42 -3.85 -18.63 11.79
CA ILE A 42 -5.14 -18.87 11.12
C ILE A 42 -6.25 -18.91 12.16
N ILE A 43 -7.28 -18.11 11.95
CA ILE A 43 -8.52 -18.11 12.76
C ILE A 43 -9.67 -18.57 11.85
N TYR A 44 -10.38 -19.61 12.25
CA TYR A 44 -11.56 -20.09 11.56
C TYR A 44 -12.79 -19.25 11.92
N ARG A 45 -13.77 -19.24 11.02
CA ARG A 45 -14.96 -18.39 11.14
C ARG A 45 -15.68 -18.52 12.49
N ASP A 46 -15.97 -19.74 12.92
CA ASP A 46 -16.77 -19.97 14.14
C ASP A 46 -16.04 -19.37 15.35
N HIS A 47 -14.76 -19.63 15.52
CA HIS A 47 -13.94 -19.04 16.56
C HIS A 47 -13.85 -17.51 16.46
N PHE A 48 -13.80 -16.98 15.21
CA PHE A 48 -13.77 -15.54 14.99
C PHE A 48 -15.08 -14.87 15.43
N MET A 49 -16.23 -15.48 15.13
CA MET A 49 -17.53 -14.97 15.55
C MET A 49 -17.69 -15.06 17.07
N ASP A 50 -17.32 -16.19 17.69
CA ASP A 50 -17.32 -16.37 19.14
C ASP A 50 -16.46 -15.31 19.85
N LEU A 51 -15.29 -14.99 19.28
CA LEU A 51 -14.43 -13.93 19.81
C LEU A 51 -15.10 -12.56 19.76
N LEU A 52 -15.79 -12.22 18.66
CA LEU A 52 -16.49 -10.95 18.53
C LEU A 52 -17.67 -10.83 19.50
N ASP A 53 -18.41 -11.93 19.71
CA ASP A 53 -19.57 -11.96 20.60
C ASP A 53 -19.16 -11.86 22.08
N ASN A 54 -18.05 -12.49 22.46
CA ASN A 54 -17.58 -12.51 23.84
C ASN A 54 -16.63 -11.36 24.20
N HIS A 55 -16.08 -10.65 23.20
CA HIS A 55 -15.10 -9.59 23.38
C HIS A 55 -15.48 -8.31 22.60
N PRO A 56 -16.39 -7.49 23.15
CA PRO A 56 -16.86 -6.25 22.46
C PRO A 56 -15.73 -5.28 22.09
N GLU A 57 -14.61 -5.30 22.81
CA GLU A 57 -13.42 -4.50 22.50
C GLU A 57 -12.77 -4.92 21.18
N LEU A 58 -12.77 -6.21 20.84
CA LEU A 58 -12.30 -6.72 19.56
C LEU A 58 -13.20 -6.26 18.42
N ALA A 59 -14.53 -6.34 18.62
CA ALA A 59 -15.50 -5.84 17.64
C ALA A 59 -15.31 -4.34 17.36
N ARG A 60 -15.11 -3.51 18.41
CA ARG A 60 -14.80 -2.08 18.26
C ARG A 60 -13.49 -1.83 17.54
N SER A 61 -12.45 -2.63 17.81
CA SER A 61 -11.17 -2.54 17.10
C SER A 61 -11.31 -2.88 15.62
N LEU A 62 -12.06 -3.94 15.30
CA LEU A 62 -12.37 -4.33 13.93
C LEU A 62 -13.14 -3.23 13.19
N ILE A 63 -14.17 -2.64 13.79
CA ILE A 63 -14.92 -1.52 13.21
C ILE A 63 -13.98 -0.36 12.89
N ARG A 64 -13.08 0.01 13.82
CA ARG A 64 -12.09 1.08 13.55
C ARG A 64 -11.20 0.74 12.36
N SER A 65 -10.73 -0.50 12.27
CA SER A 65 -9.91 -0.98 11.14
C SER A 65 -10.66 -0.86 9.82
N LEU A 66 -11.93 -1.28 9.77
CA LEU A 66 -12.79 -1.16 8.58
C LEU A 66 -13.04 0.31 8.21
N VAL A 67 -13.29 1.18 9.19
CA VAL A 67 -13.43 2.63 8.93
C VAL A 67 -12.15 3.22 8.34
N HIS A 68 -10.97 2.85 8.87
CA HIS A 68 -9.70 3.27 8.28
C HIS A 68 -9.50 2.74 6.86
N MET A 69 -9.91 1.49 6.61
CA MET A 69 -9.87 0.89 5.27
C MET A 69 -10.76 1.67 4.30
N VAL A 70 -12.02 1.94 4.66
CA VAL A 70 -12.95 2.72 3.83
C VAL A 70 -12.38 4.10 3.52
N ARG A 71 -11.91 4.85 4.52
CA ARG A 71 -11.30 6.18 4.30
C ARG A 71 -10.11 6.12 3.35
N ARG A 72 -9.26 5.10 3.46
CA ARG A 72 -8.13 4.89 2.57
C ARG A 72 -8.58 4.58 1.14
N LEU A 73 -9.56 3.69 0.97
CA LEU A 73 -10.12 3.36 -0.35
C LEU A 73 -10.74 4.59 -1.01
N THR A 74 -11.49 5.40 -0.26
CA THR A 74 -12.06 6.66 -0.76
C THR A 74 -10.97 7.60 -1.26
N LYS A 75 -9.89 7.79 -0.49
CA LYS A 75 -8.75 8.61 -0.93
C LYS A 75 -8.05 8.04 -2.17
N ASN A 76 -7.96 6.72 -2.28
CA ASN A 76 -7.37 6.08 -3.47
C ASN A 76 -8.26 6.32 -4.70
N VAL A 77 -9.58 6.20 -4.58
CA VAL A 77 -10.52 6.49 -5.68
C VAL A 77 -10.42 7.97 -6.09
N GLU A 78 -10.40 8.89 -5.13
CA GLU A 78 -10.18 10.31 -5.40
C GLU A 78 -8.86 10.55 -6.13
N SER A 79 -7.77 9.95 -5.66
CA SER A 79 -6.46 10.06 -6.30
C SER A 79 -6.46 9.50 -7.73
N LEU A 80 -7.12 8.37 -7.97
CA LEU A 80 -7.24 7.79 -9.31
C LEU A 80 -8.06 8.67 -10.26
N ALA A 81 -9.06 9.36 -9.74
CA ALA A 81 -9.94 10.23 -10.52
C ALA A 81 -9.33 11.61 -10.81
N LEU A 82 -8.57 12.17 -9.88
CA LEU A 82 -8.13 13.57 -9.92
C LEU A 82 -6.63 13.76 -10.17
N LYS A 83 -5.79 12.73 -9.95
CA LYS A 83 -4.35 12.83 -10.08
C LYS A 83 -3.83 12.01 -11.27
N ASP A 84 -2.88 12.59 -12.00
CA ASP A 84 -2.14 11.84 -13.00
C ASP A 84 -1.19 10.80 -12.37
N VAL A 85 -0.55 9.98 -13.20
CA VAL A 85 0.36 8.92 -12.74
C VAL A 85 1.57 9.50 -12.01
N TYR A 86 2.06 10.65 -12.47
CA TYR A 86 3.19 11.34 -11.85
C TYR A 86 2.88 11.74 -10.41
N CYS A 87 1.78 12.47 -10.19
CA CYS A 87 1.36 12.89 -8.86
C CYS A 87 1.15 11.70 -7.90
N ARG A 88 0.64 10.57 -8.41
CA ARG A 88 0.47 9.35 -7.60
C ARG A 88 1.80 8.72 -7.21
N ILE A 89 2.82 8.77 -8.09
CA ILE A 89 4.19 8.34 -7.74
C ILE A 89 4.77 9.23 -6.65
N VAL A 90 4.66 10.56 -6.81
CA VAL A 90 5.12 11.55 -5.82
C VAL A 90 4.47 11.27 -4.46
N ASP A 91 3.15 11.08 -4.41
CA ASP A 91 2.43 10.76 -3.17
C ASP A 91 2.97 9.48 -2.50
N VAL A 92 3.34 8.45 -3.26
CA VAL A 92 3.91 7.20 -2.71
C VAL A 92 5.28 7.47 -2.11
N LEU A 93 6.15 8.18 -2.83
CA LEU A 93 7.50 8.49 -2.36
C LEU A 93 7.46 9.37 -1.10
N GLU A 94 6.65 10.43 -1.08
CA GLU A 94 6.53 11.33 0.08
C GLU A 94 5.97 10.62 1.32
N ARG A 95 4.92 9.81 1.17
CA ARG A 95 4.31 9.09 2.30
C ARG A 95 5.19 8.02 2.92
N ARG A 96 6.14 7.48 2.15
CA ARG A 96 7.04 6.42 2.60
C ARG A 96 8.42 6.94 2.98
N SER A 97 8.70 8.19 2.67
CA SER A 97 9.94 8.82 3.09
C SER A 97 9.92 9.18 4.57
N MET A 98 11.07 9.05 5.19
CA MET A 98 11.36 9.56 6.52
C MET A 98 12.41 10.65 6.39
N ALA A 99 12.32 11.67 7.24
CA ALA A 99 13.33 12.71 7.29
C ALA A 99 14.62 12.14 7.93
N GLU A 100 15.71 12.21 7.21
CA GLU A 100 17.07 11.87 7.69
C GLU A 100 17.93 13.10 7.45
N ASP A 101 18.33 13.77 8.53
CA ASP A 101 18.98 15.08 8.47
C ASP A 101 18.16 16.10 7.65
N ASP A 102 18.70 16.61 6.55
CA ASP A 102 18.02 17.55 5.63
C ASP A 102 17.43 16.87 4.37
N VAL A 103 17.38 15.53 4.35
CA VAL A 103 16.95 14.76 3.17
C VAL A 103 15.82 13.79 3.53
N HIS A 104 14.87 13.59 2.62
CA HIS A 104 13.84 12.57 2.75
C HIS A 104 14.31 11.26 2.09
N VAL A 105 14.24 10.15 2.84
CA VAL A 105 14.71 8.84 2.38
C VAL A 105 13.60 7.80 2.53
N VAL A 106 13.38 7.01 1.50
CA VAL A 106 12.52 5.83 1.51
C VAL A 106 13.42 4.61 1.75
N ASN A 107 13.46 4.10 2.97
CA ASN A 107 14.31 2.99 3.41
C ASN A 107 13.65 1.62 3.13
N GLU A 108 13.13 1.44 1.94
CA GLU A 108 12.58 0.16 1.50
C GLU A 108 12.79 -0.03 -0.01
N ARG A 109 12.87 -1.30 -0.42
CA ARG A 109 13.05 -1.67 -1.83
C ARG A 109 11.73 -1.49 -2.60
N LEU A 110 11.53 -0.33 -3.21
CA LEU A 110 10.40 -0.07 -4.09
C LEU A 110 10.75 -0.45 -5.55
N THR A 111 10.31 -1.62 -6.00
CA THR A 111 10.44 -1.97 -7.41
C THR A 111 9.41 -1.20 -8.25
N HIS A 112 9.71 -0.93 -9.52
CA HIS A 112 8.75 -0.27 -10.43
C HIS A 112 7.44 -1.04 -10.55
N GLN A 113 7.47 -2.38 -10.47
CA GLN A 113 6.26 -3.20 -10.48
C GLN A 113 5.44 -2.98 -9.21
N LEU A 114 6.09 -2.95 -8.04
CA LEU A 114 5.40 -2.71 -6.77
C LEU A 114 4.74 -1.32 -6.74
N VAL A 115 5.45 -0.28 -7.18
CA VAL A 115 4.89 1.07 -7.30
C VAL A 115 3.72 1.08 -8.28
N ALA A 116 3.84 0.43 -9.44
CA ALA A 116 2.77 0.33 -10.43
C ALA A 116 1.51 -0.35 -9.86
N ASP A 117 1.70 -1.44 -9.12
CA ASP A 117 0.61 -2.16 -8.45
C ASP A 117 -0.06 -1.30 -7.36
N MET A 118 0.72 -0.47 -6.65
CA MET A 118 0.21 0.43 -5.61
C MET A 118 -0.65 1.56 -6.17
N ILE A 119 -0.24 2.14 -7.30
CA ILE A 119 -0.88 3.34 -7.86
C ILE A 119 -1.84 3.03 -9.00
N GLY A 120 -1.99 1.77 -9.39
CA GLY A 120 -2.86 1.37 -10.49
C GLY A 120 -2.40 1.87 -11.85
N ALA A 121 -1.09 1.79 -12.13
CA ALA A 121 -0.50 2.19 -13.40
C ALA A 121 0.25 1.02 -14.07
N SER A 122 0.75 1.21 -15.29
CA SER A 122 1.64 0.24 -15.91
C SER A 122 3.08 0.39 -15.39
N ARG A 123 3.83 -0.72 -15.34
CA ARG A 123 5.23 -0.73 -14.94
C ARG A 123 6.08 0.18 -15.86
N GLU A 124 5.77 0.17 -17.15
CA GLU A 124 6.47 0.97 -18.18
C GLU A 124 6.31 2.47 -17.91
N MET A 125 5.08 2.90 -17.53
CA MET A 125 4.80 4.30 -17.17
C MET A 125 5.58 4.70 -15.93
N VAL A 126 5.53 3.89 -14.87
CA VAL A 126 6.31 4.13 -13.65
C VAL A 126 7.80 4.18 -13.96
N SER A 127 8.33 3.23 -14.75
CA SER A 127 9.75 3.20 -15.13
C SER A 127 10.19 4.46 -15.84
N ARG A 128 9.36 4.98 -16.77
CA ARG A 128 9.64 6.24 -17.48
C ARG A 128 9.73 7.41 -16.52
N ILE A 129 8.70 7.60 -15.69
CA ILE A 129 8.63 8.71 -14.72
C ILE A 129 9.78 8.65 -13.71
N MET A 130 10.07 7.47 -13.16
CA MET A 130 11.19 7.30 -12.22
C MET A 130 12.54 7.62 -12.88
N SER A 131 12.73 7.19 -14.14
CA SER A 131 13.93 7.54 -14.92
C SER A 131 14.07 9.05 -15.14
N ASP A 132 12.96 9.73 -15.41
CA ASP A 132 12.98 11.18 -15.63
C ASP A 132 13.24 11.96 -14.33
N LEU A 133 12.72 11.47 -13.19
CA LEU A 133 13.04 12.00 -11.86
C LEU A 133 14.54 11.84 -11.51
N VAL A 134 15.14 10.70 -11.86
CA VAL A 134 16.59 10.47 -11.68
C VAL A 134 17.40 11.38 -12.57
N LYS A 135 17.08 11.46 -13.87
CA LYS A 135 17.77 12.36 -14.84
C LYS A 135 17.68 13.82 -14.42
N GLY A 136 16.53 14.21 -13.85
CA GLY A 136 16.31 15.56 -13.33
C GLY A 136 16.98 15.83 -12.00
N ASP A 137 17.70 14.86 -11.40
CA ASP A 137 18.30 14.94 -10.06
C ASP A 137 17.31 15.24 -8.95
N TYR A 138 16.04 14.85 -9.13
CA TYR A 138 15.02 14.94 -8.08
C TYR A 138 15.15 13.81 -7.06
N ILE A 139 15.52 12.62 -7.54
CA ILE A 139 15.72 11.44 -6.71
C ILE A 139 17.02 10.71 -7.08
N SER A 140 17.59 10.02 -6.10
CA SER A 140 18.66 9.05 -6.29
C SER A 140 18.15 7.67 -5.87
N VAL A 141 18.37 6.65 -6.70
CA VAL A 141 17.87 5.29 -6.46
C VAL A 141 19.04 4.34 -6.31
N THR A 142 19.06 3.58 -5.21
CA THR A 142 19.99 2.46 -4.98
C THR A 142 19.20 1.15 -4.95
N SER A 143 19.88 0.02 -4.71
CA SER A 143 19.23 -1.29 -4.54
C SER A 143 18.30 -1.36 -3.33
N GLU A 144 18.51 -0.52 -2.31
CA GLU A 144 17.87 -0.63 -1.00
C GLU A 144 17.01 0.59 -0.63
N GLN A 145 17.30 1.76 -1.21
CA GLN A 145 16.66 3.02 -0.82
C GLN A 145 16.47 3.98 -1.99
N ILE A 146 15.53 4.90 -1.82
CA ILE A 146 15.32 6.05 -2.71
C ILE A 146 15.50 7.32 -1.87
N ARG A 147 16.43 8.20 -2.27
CA ARG A 147 16.61 9.53 -1.66
C ARG A 147 15.90 10.58 -2.49
N ILE A 148 15.18 11.47 -1.84
CA ILE A 148 14.58 12.64 -2.47
C ILE A 148 15.56 13.80 -2.28
N ASN A 149 16.29 14.15 -3.34
CA ASN A 149 17.39 15.12 -3.30
C ASN A 149 16.88 16.55 -3.21
N ARG A 150 15.68 16.81 -3.73
CA ARG A 150 15.03 18.13 -3.74
C ARG A 150 13.52 18.00 -3.86
N ARG A 151 12.80 19.09 -3.57
CA ARG A 151 11.34 19.10 -3.66
C ARG A 151 10.87 18.61 -5.03
N LEU A 152 10.00 17.62 -5.02
CA LEU A 152 9.40 17.06 -6.23
C LEU A 152 8.46 18.11 -6.88
N PRO A 153 8.43 18.23 -8.21
CA PRO A 153 7.52 19.12 -8.91
C PRO A 153 6.05 18.83 -8.58
N SER A 154 5.21 19.86 -8.59
CA SER A 154 3.76 19.72 -8.33
C SER A 154 2.97 19.15 -9.52
N GLY A 155 3.60 18.95 -10.68
CA GLY A 155 3.07 18.37 -11.91
C GLY A 155 4.19 18.22 -12.93
N TRP A 156 3.91 17.42 -13.98
CA TRP A 156 4.86 17.13 -15.06
C TRP A 156 4.31 17.62 -16.38
#